data_58bc910924e08497c50d278e1dba43f2
#
_entry.id   58bc910924e08497c50d278e1dba43f2
#
_cell.length_a   1.000
_cell.length_b   1.000
_cell.length_c   1.000
_cell.angle_alpha   90.00
_cell.angle_beta   90.00
_cell.angle_gamma   90.00
#
_symmetry.space_group_name_H-M   'P 1'
#
loop_
_entity.id
_entity.type
_entity.pdbx_description
1 polymer ?
#
loop_
_entity_poly.entity_id
_entity_poly.type
_entity_poly.pdbx_seq_one_letter_code
_entity_poly.pdbx_strand_id
1 'polypeptide(L)'
;YTGDLGYEIWIAPEYQRYLFDLIWDAGKEFDMRLFGFRALITMRLEKNFGTWFREYRPIYTPLEAGMERAMKFDHEFIGRAAVEAEMKTGPARKLVMFTVDVDKQRPADVIGDEPVFHGGKVVGWITSGGYAHYSGVSLAMGYIPAELAKPGTTGFEIEIIGNMRPASLQLEPVLDPSGSRMRA
;
A
#
# COMPACT_ATOMS: atom_id res chain seq x y z
N TYR A 1 5.83 4.70 -8.77
CA TYR A 1 5.34 3.65 -7.87
C TYR A 1 6.32 3.35 -6.73
N THR A 2 7.60 3.67 -6.91
CA THR A 2 8.64 3.57 -5.87
C THR A 2 8.58 4.69 -4.82
N GLY A 3 7.85 5.77 -5.11
CA GLY A 3 7.72 6.94 -4.24
C GLY A 3 8.68 8.08 -4.53
N ASP A 4 9.53 7.94 -5.52
CA ASP A 4 10.40 8.98 -6.05
C ASP A 4 10.00 9.35 -7.48
N LEU A 5 10.52 10.48 -8.01
CA LEU A 5 10.37 10.84 -9.41
C LEU A 5 10.97 9.74 -10.28
N GLY A 6 10.19 9.26 -11.24
CA GLY A 6 10.59 8.16 -12.09
C GLY A 6 9.83 8.13 -13.40
N TYR A 7 10.21 7.21 -14.28
CA TYR A 7 9.65 7.06 -15.61
C TYR A 7 9.33 5.60 -15.91
N GLU A 8 8.23 5.37 -16.60
CA GLU A 8 7.93 4.12 -17.27
C GLU A 8 8.15 4.32 -18.77
N ILE A 9 8.97 3.46 -19.39
CA ILE A 9 9.31 3.57 -20.81
C ILE A 9 8.65 2.41 -21.55
N TRP A 10 7.76 2.75 -22.47
CA TRP A 10 7.05 1.80 -23.29
C TRP A 10 7.72 1.67 -24.65
N ILE A 11 8.10 0.46 -25.03
CA ILE A 11 8.89 0.18 -26.24
C ILE A 11 8.49 -1.17 -26.82
N ALA A 12 8.67 -1.33 -28.13
CA ALA A 12 8.47 -2.64 -28.77
C ALA A 12 9.50 -3.67 -28.23
N PRO A 13 9.08 -4.92 -28.02
CA PRO A 13 9.90 -5.94 -27.36
C PRO A 13 11.26 -6.17 -28.01
N GLU A 14 11.35 -6.00 -29.32
CA GLU A 14 12.59 -6.20 -30.12
C GLU A 14 13.72 -5.25 -29.70
N TYR A 15 13.38 -4.08 -29.16
CA TYR A 15 14.35 -3.06 -28.73
C TYR A 15 14.66 -3.11 -27.24
N GLN A 16 14.01 -3.99 -26.46
CA GLN A 16 14.11 -4.00 -25.01
C GLN A 16 15.56 -4.11 -24.54
N ARG A 17 16.33 -5.03 -25.07
CA ARG A 17 17.72 -5.22 -24.70
C ARG A 17 18.59 -4.02 -25.09
N TYR A 18 18.41 -3.51 -26.29
CA TYR A 18 19.14 -2.35 -26.77
C TYR A 18 18.91 -1.12 -25.88
N LEU A 19 17.63 -0.85 -25.55
CA LEU A 19 17.30 0.25 -24.65
C LEU A 19 17.87 0.05 -23.24
N PHE A 20 17.81 -1.16 -22.70
CA PHE A 20 18.43 -1.48 -21.41
C PHE A 20 19.92 -1.18 -21.41
N ASP A 21 20.65 -1.64 -22.43
CA ASP A 21 22.10 -1.44 -22.54
C ASP A 21 22.43 0.07 -22.64
N LEU A 22 21.65 0.85 -23.41
CA LEU A 22 21.84 2.31 -23.52
C LEU A 22 21.62 3.02 -22.17
N ILE A 23 20.50 2.70 -21.47
CA ILE A 23 20.21 3.31 -20.16
C ILE A 23 21.25 2.89 -19.15
N TRP A 24 21.67 1.63 -19.17
CA TRP A 24 22.67 1.12 -18.27
C TRP A 24 24.03 1.84 -18.46
N ASP A 25 24.44 2.02 -19.70
CA ASP A 25 25.69 2.71 -20.01
C ASP A 25 25.63 4.20 -19.61
N ALA A 26 24.57 4.89 -19.91
CA ALA A 26 24.36 6.27 -19.50
C ALA A 26 24.23 6.43 -17.97
N GLY A 27 23.66 5.44 -17.30
CA GLY A 27 23.45 5.45 -15.84
C GLY A 27 24.72 5.22 -15.01
N LYS A 28 25.83 4.74 -15.61
CA LYS A 28 27.06 4.44 -14.88
C LYS A 28 27.65 5.66 -14.18
N GLU A 29 27.59 6.82 -14.80
CA GLU A 29 28.10 8.07 -14.21
C GLU A 29 27.26 8.57 -13.02
N PHE A 30 26.03 8.06 -12.87
CA PHE A 30 25.09 8.40 -11.78
C PHE A 30 24.98 7.30 -10.72
N ASP A 31 25.89 6.33 -10.68
CA ASP A 31 25.83 5.16 -9.77
C ASP A 31 24.48 4.43 -9.85
N MET A 32 23.90 4.33 -11.05
CA MET A 32 22.63 3.66 -11.29
C MET A 32 22.68 2.20 -10.84
N ARG A 33 21.66 1.75 -10.12
CA ARG A 33 21.57 0.39 -9.58
C ARG A 33 20.29 -0.30 -10.01
N LEU A 34 20.36 -1.58 -10.25
CA LEU A 34 19.20 -2.41 -10.49
C LEU A 34 18.58 -2.84 -9.16
N PHE A 35 17.27 -2.94 -9.11
CA PHE A 35 16.53 -3.54 -8.00
C PHE A 35 15.46 -4.50 -8.51
N GLY A 36 15.11 -5.49 -7.71
CA GLY A 36 14.14 -6.51 -8.09
C GLY A 36 12.71 -6.16 -7.66
N PHE A 37 11.77 -6.98 -8.11
CA PHE A 37 10.33 -6.80 -7.85
C PHE A 37 9.99 -6.78 -6.34
N ARG A 38 10.68 -7.57 -5.51
CA ARG A 38 10.42 -7.55 -4.06
C ARG A 38 10.79 -6.21 -3.42
N ALA A 39 11.89 -5.58 -3.86
CA ALA A 39 12.24 -4.23 -3.41
C ALA A 39 11.17 -3.21 -3.85
N LEU A 40 10.65 -3.32 -5.07
CA LEU A 40 9.53 -2.50 -5.53
C LEU A 40 8.31 -2.63 -4.60
N ILE A 41 7.95 -3.86 -4.24
CA ILE A 41 6.79 -4.14 -3.36
C ILE A 41 6.98 -3.54 -1.96
N THR A 42 8.19 -3.53 -1.42
CA THR A 42 8.45 -2.87 -0.12
C THR A 42 8.46 -1.34 -0.24
N MET A 43 9.08 -0.79 -1.27
CA MET A 43 9.11 0.67 -1.50
C MET A 43 7.70 1.27 -1.65
N ARG A 44 6.80 0.61 -2.40
CA ARG A 44 5.43 1.10 -2.56
C ARG A 44 4.63 1.10 -1.25
N LEU A 45 4.92 0.14 -0.34
CA LEU A 45 4.28 0.10 0.98
C LEU A 45 4.61 1.35 1.81
N GLU A 46 5.85 1.81 1.79
CA GLU A 46 6.27 3.01 2.52
C GLU A 46 5.50 4.28 2.07
N LYS A 47 4.98 4.25 0.84
CA LYS A 47 4.14 5.31 0.25
C LYS A 47 2.64 5.06 0.39
N ASN A 48 2.24 3.97 1.03
CA ASN A 48 0.84 3.54 1.12
C ASN A 48 0.19 3.34 -0.27
N PHE A 49 0.96 2.91 -1.26
CA PHE A 49 0.45 2.62 -2.59
C PHE A 49 -0.05 1.18 -2.68
N GLY A 50 -1.34 1.00 -2.93
CA GLY A 50 -1.94 -0.30 -3.15
C GLY A 50 -1.61 -0.89 -4.53
N THR A 51 -1.82 -2.19 -4.67
CA THR A 51 -1.75 -2.91 -5.95
C THR A 51 -3.15 -3.28 -6.42
N TRP A 52 -3.36 -3.28 -7.73
CA TRP A 52 -4.65 -3.61 -8.31
C TRP A 52 -5.07 -5.08 -8.09
N PHE A 53 -4.14 -5.99 -7.86
CA PHE A 53 -4.42 -7.41 -7.63
C PHE A 53 -4.59 -7.78 -6.14
N ARG A 54 -4.32 -6.89 -5.22
CA ARG A 54 -4.49 -7.08 -3.77
C ARG A 54 -5.46 -6.06 -3.18
N GLU A 55 -5.07 -4.78 -3.15
CA GLU A 55 -5.82 -3.70 -2.52
C GLU A 55 -6.98 -3.20 -3.38
N TYR A 56 -6.79 -3.10 -4.70
CA TYR A 56 -7.78 -2.50 -5.62
C TYR A 56 -8.56 -3.54 -6.43
N ARG A 57 -8.85 -4.67 -5.79
CA ARG A 57 -9.67 -5.72 -6.43
C ARG A 57 -11.12 -5.25 -6.61
N PRO A 58 -11.85 -5.74 -7.62
CA PRO A 58 -13.25 -5.34 -7.88
C PRO A 58 -14.26 -5.81 -6.82
N ILE A 59 -13.79 -6.41 -5.72
CA ILE A 59 -14.60 -6.73 -4.54
C ILE A 59 -14.64 -5.59 -3.51
N TYR A 60 -13.87 -4.54 -3.72
CA TYR A 60 -13.83 -3.33 -2.90
C TYR A 60 -14.39 -2.16 -3.69
N THR A 61 -15.09 -1.26 -3.00
CA THR A 61 -15.54 -0.01 -3.61
C THR A 61 -14.39 1.01 -3.67
N PRO A 62 -14.49 2.02 -4.54
CA PRO A 62 -13.51 3.12 -4.55
C PRO A 62 -13.39 3.86 -3.22
N LEU A 63 -14.49 4.00 -2.46
CA LEU A 63 -14.49 4.64 -1.15
C LEU A 63 -13.82 3.76 -0.08
N GLU A 64 -14.04 2.45 -0.13
CA GLU A 64 -13.32 1.50 0.73
C GLU A 64 -11.81 1.54 0.47
N ALA A 65 -11.42 1.67 -0.80
CA ALA A 65 -10.02 1.68 -1.24
C ALA A 65 -9.31 3.03 -1.08
N GLY A 66 -9.99 4.07 -0.60
CA GLY A 66 -9.39 5.40 -0.42
C GLY A 66 -9.10 6.13 -1.73
N MET A 67 -9.88 5.85 -2.79
CA MET A 67 -9.68 6.40 -4.14
C MET A 67 -10.54 7.62 -4.45
N GLU A 68 -11.09 8.29 -3.44
CA GLU A 68 -11.99 9.44 -3.60
C GLU A 68 -11.41 10.54 -4.49
N ARG A 69 -10.09 10.78 -4.38
CA ARG A 69 -9.40 11.80 -5.19
C ARG A 69 -9.33 11.49 -6.69
N ALA A 70 -9.45 10.22 -7.06
CA ALA A 70 -9.44 9.78 -8.45
C ALA A 70 -10.81 9.89 -9.13
N MET A 71 -11.88 9.98 -8.33
CA MET A 71 -13.25 10.07 -8.86
C MET A 71 -13.58 11.52 -9.25
N LYS A 72 -14.09 11.69 -10.47
CA LYS A 72 -14.55 12.97 -10.99
C LYS A 72 -16.05 12.91 -11.25
N PHE A 73 -16.81 13.84 -10.67
CA PHE A 73 -18.28 13.90 -10.78
C PHE A 73 -18.77 14.98 -11.76
N ASP A 74 -17.88 15.52 -12.57
CA ASP A 74 -18.16 16.50 -13.62
C ASP A 74 -18.68 15.89 -14.95
N HIS A 75 -18.78 14.56 -14.99
CA HIS A 75 -19.34 13.81 -16.12
C HIS A 75 -20.04 12.53 -15.66
N GLU A 76 -20.80 11.92 -16.54
CA GLU A 76 -21.44 10.63 -16.28
C GLU A 76 -20.46 9.47 -16.46
N PHE A 77 -20.52 8.48 -15.57
CA PHE A 77 -19.75 7.26 -15.63
C PHE A 77 -20.51 6.04 -15.08
N ILE A 78 -20.12 4.85 -15.50
CA ILE A 78 -20.71 3.60 -14.99
C ILE A 78 -20.41 3.46 -13.49
N GLY A 79 -21.46 3.28 -12.68
CA GLY A 79 -21.33 3.14 -11.22
C GLY A 79 -21.48 4.44 -10.43
N ARG A 80 -21.64 5.60 -11.07
CA ARG A 80 -21.81 6.90 -10.38
C ARG A 80 -22.88 6.87 -9.31
N ALA A 81 -24.08 6.38 -9.62
CA ALA A 81 -25.19 6.33 -8.67
C ALA A 81 -24.88 5.46 -7.44
N ALA A 82 -24.15 4.36 -7.62
CA ALA A 82 -23.73 3.49 -6.51
C ALA A 82 -22.72 4.20 -5.59
N VAL A 83 -21.73 4.88 -6.17
CA VAL A 83 -20.75 5.65 -5.40
C VAL A 83 -21.41 6.81 -4.66
N GLU A 84 -22.32 7.56 -5.30
CA GLU A 84 -23.06 8.65 -4.67
C GLU A 84 -23.97 8.16 -3.52
N ALA A 85 -24.53 6.96 -3.64
CA ALA A 85 -25.28 6.33 -2.55
C ALA A 85 -24.37 5.95 -1.37
N GLU A 86 -23.21 5.34 -1.65
CA GLU A 86 -22.24 4.98 -0.62
C GLU A 86 -21.63 6.21 0.06
N MET A 87 -21.41 7.31 -0.65
CA MET A 87 -20.94 8.57 -0.05
C MET A 87 -21.90 9.11 1.02
N LYS A 88 -23.21 8.84 0.90
CA LYS A 88 -24.21 9.26 1.89
C LYS A 88 -24.20 8.40 3.15
N THR A 89 -23.94 7.12 3.02
CA THR A 89 -23.93 6.15 4.14
C THR A 89 -22.55 5.92 4.74
N GLY A 90 -21.51 6.25 4.00
CA GLY A 90 -20.13 5.87 4.27
C GLY A 90 -19.82 4.43 3.84
N PRO A 91 -18.54 4.11 3.60
CA PRO A 91 -18.10 2.76 3.26
C PRO A 91 -18.18 1.83 4.47
N ALA A 92 -18.39 0.52 4.23
CA ALA A 92 -18.44 -0.48 5.30
C ALA A 92 -17.06 -0.73 5.93
N ARG A 93 -16.01 -0.63 5.14
CA ARG A 93 -14.62 -0.85 5.55
C ARG A 93 -13.70 0.18 4.90
N LYS A 94 -12.45 0.27 5.38
CA LYS A 94 -11.43 1.12 4.77
C LYS A 94 -10.11 0.41 4.66
N LEU A 95 -9.43 0.67 3.56
CA LEU A 95 -8.01 0.33 3.39
C LEU A 95 -7.19 1.22 4.33
N VAL A 96 -6.36 0.59 5.13
CA VAL A 96 -5.49 1.26 6.11
C VAL A 96 -4.09 0.67 6.09
N MET A 97 -3.15 1.39 6.70
CA MET A 97 -1.79 0.92 6.97
C MET A 97 -1.59 0.75 8.47
N PHE A 98 -0.78 -0.23 8.84
CA PHE A 98 -0.28 -0.42 10.19
C PHE A 98 1.24 -0.45 10.21
N THR A 99 1.84 0.09 11.25
CA THR A 99 3.16 -0.35 11.70
C THR A 99 2.97 -1.53 12.65
N VAL A 100 3.82 -2.55 12.52
CA VAL A 100 3.70 -3.80 13.28
C VAL A 100 4.96 -4.02 14.09
N ASP A 101 4.82 -4.40 15.34
CA ASP A 101 5.95 -4.70 16.21
C ASP A 101 6.72 -5.92 15.72
N VAL A 102 8.06 -5.78 15.66
CA VAL A 102 8.94 -6.86 15.22
C VAL A 102 9.38 -7.69 16.42
N ASP A 103 9.09 -8.99 16.39
CA ASP A 103 9.67 -9.93 17.32
C ASP A 103 11.11 -10.28 16.89
N LYS A 104 12.10 -9.77 17.62
CA LYS A 104 13.52 -10.00 17.31
C LYS A 104 13.96 -11.44 17.45
N GLN A 105 13.24 -12.25 18.23
CA GLN A 105 13.54 -13.67 18.43
C GLN A 105 12.92 -14.56 17.35
N ARG A 106 11.82 -14.11 16.78
CA ARG A 106 11.08 -14.79 15.71
C ARG A 106 10.74 -13.79 14.60
N PRO A 107 11.75 -13.32 13.86
CA PRO A 107 11.54 -12.34 12.82
C PRO A 107 10.77 -12.98 11.66
N ALA A 108 9.51 -12.67 11.56
CA ALA A 108 8.66 -13.00 10.42
C ALA A 108 7.98 -11.72 9.97
N ASP A 109 8.03 -11.44 8.68
CA ASP A 109 7.34 -10.31 8.10
C ASP A 109 5.87 -10.64 7.86
N VAL A 110 5.04 -9.60 7.91
CA VAL A 110 3.70 -9.62 7.32
C VAL A 110 3.83 -9.72 5.82
N ILE A 111 3.06 -10.57 5.18
CA ILE A 111 3.11 -10.74 3.71
C ILE A 111 1.76 -10.58 3.01
N GLY A 112 0.67 -10.87 3.71
CA GLY A 112 -0.71 -10.82 3.24
C GLY A 112 -1.54 -12.00 3.74
N ASP A 113 -2.84 -11.77 3.84
CA ASP A 113 -3.86 -12.71 4.31
C ASP A 113 -3.83 -12.97 5.85
N GLU A 114 -2.97 -12.29 6.61
CA GLU A 114 -2.99 -12.34 8.07
C GLU A 114 -4.25 -11.67 8.63
N PRO A 115 -4.89 -12.26 9.66
CA PRO A 115 -6.04 -11.66 10.31
C PRO A 115 -5.64 -10.47 11.21
N VAL A 116 -6.46 -9.42 11.16
CA VAL A 116 -6.36 -8.25 12.04
C VAL A 116 -7.35 -8.43 13.19
N PHE A 117 -6.86 -8.33 14.40
CA PHE A 117 -7.67 -8.40 15.63
C PHE A 117 -7.84 -7.02 16.26
N HIS A 118 -9.00 -6.83 16.88
CA HIS A 118 -9.28 -5.70 17.77
C HIS A 118 -10.24 -6.17 18.87
N GLY A 119 -9.87 -5.93 20.14
CA GLY A 119 -10.66 -6.42 21.29
C GLY A 119 -10.84 -7.95 21.29
N GLY A 120 -9.83 -8.70 20.86
CA GLY A 120 -9.82 -10.18 20.83
C GLY A 120 -10.68 -10.79 19.71
N LYS A 121 -11.20 -10.00 18.77
CA LYS A 121 -12.00 -10.48 17.63
C LYS A 121 -11.32 -10.16 16.32
N VAL A 122 -11.44 -11.04 15.34
CA VAL A 122 -11.01 -10.76 13.97
C VAL A 122 -11.93 -9.69 13.40
N VAL A 123 -11.35 -8.55 13.00
CA VAL A 123 -12.07 -7.40 12.44
C VAL A 123 -11.71 -7.13 10.99
N GLY A 124 -10.64 -7.74 10.48
CA GLY A 124 -10.19 -7.50 9.11
C GLY A 124 -9.07 -8.43 8.71
N TRP A 125 -8.42 -8.11 7.61
CA TRP A 125 -7.31 -8.90 7.07
C TRP A 125 -6.30 -8.01 6.37
N ILE A 126 -5.06 -8.48 6.33
CA ILE A 126 -3.97 -7.82 5.63
C ILE A 126 -3.98 -8.23 4.15
N THR A 127 -3.82 -7.27 3.28
CA THR A 127 -3.69 -7.49 1.84
C THR A 127 -2.23 -7.56 1.41
N SER A 128 -1.37 -6.77 2.04
CA SER A 128 0.06 -6.73 1.73
C SER A 128 0.86 -6.31 2.96
N GLY A 129 2.08 -6.82 3.06
CA GLY A 129 2.99 -6.44 4.13
C GLY A 129 4.45 -6.62 3.75
N GLY A 130 5.32 -6.18 4.63
CA GLY A 130 6.76 -6.33 4.49
C GLY A 130 7.55 -5.35 5.36
N TYR A 131 8.85 -5.57 5.44
CA TYR A 131 9.73 -4.66 6.14
C TYR A 131 10.09 -3.46 5.26
N ALA A 132 9.80 -2.27 5.74
CA ALA A 132 10.10 -0.99 5.12
C ALA A 132 11.55 -0.62 5.42
N HIS A 133 12.46 -0.95 4.52
CA HIS A 133 13.90 -0.83 4.76
C HIS A 133 14.38 0.61 4.92
N TYR A 134 13.76 1.58 4.25
CA TYR A 134 14.12 2.98 4.37
C TYR A 134 13.61 3.58 5.69
N SER A 135 12.36 3.30 6.04
CA SER A 135 11.72 3.81 7.27
C SER A 135 12.08 2.99 8.52
N GLY A 136 12.65 1.79 8.36
CA GLY A 136 13.10 0.94 9.46
C GLY A 136 11.98 0.28 10.26
N VAL A 137 10.79 0.09 9.67
CA VAL A 137 9.60 -0.45 10.34
C VAL A 137 8.95 -1.59 9.54
N SER A 138 8.27 -2.51 10.22
CA SER A 138 7.40 -3.48 9.55
C SER A 138 6.05 -2.85 9.25
N LEU A 139 5.57 -2.97 8.01
CA LEU A 139 4.32 -2.39 7.53
C LEU A 139 3.33 -3.49 7.12
N ALA A 140 2.06 -3.23 7.39
CA ALA A 140 0.95 -4.06 6.95
C ALA A 140 -0.19 -3.19 6.41
N MET A 141 -0.62 -3.46 5.19
CA MET A 141 -1.75 -2.79 4.54
C MET A 141 -2.94 -3.75 4.51
N GLY A 142 -4.13 -3.29 4.84
CA GLY A 142 -5.30 -4.17 4.87
C GLY A 142 -6.62 -3.43 5.07
N TYR A 143 -7.69 -4.20 5.12
CA TYR A 143 -9.04 -3.69 5.28
C TYR A 143 -9.58 -3.98 6.68
N ILE A 144 -10.14 -2.94 7.32
CA ILE A 144 -10.85 -3.02 8.60
C ILE A 144 -12.18 -2.26 8.50
N PRO A 145 -13.15 -2.48 9.43
CA PRO A 145 -14.38 -1.70 9.51
C PRO A 145 -14.11 -0.20 9.56
N ALA A 146 -14.89 0.58 8.83
CA ALA A 146 -14.67 2.03 8.70
C ALA A 146 -14.76 2.76 10.04
N GLU A 147 -15.58 2.26 10.99
CA GLU A 147 -15.69 2.83 12.34
C GLU A 147 -14.40 2.68 13.17
N LEU A 148 -13.55 1.72 12.86
CA LEU A 148 -12.23 1.52 13.50
C LEU A 148 -11.10 2.27 12.78
N ALA A 149 -11.30 2.69 11.54
CA ALA A 149 -10.32 3.40 10.73
C ALA A 149 -10.29 4.91 11.05
N LYS A 150 -10.13 5.27 12.31
CA LYS A 150 -10.21 6.65 12.80
C LYS A 150 -8.95 7.02 13.61
N PRO A 151 -8.59 8.33 13.62
CA PRO A 151 -7.51 8.81 14.48
C PRO A 151 -7.75 8.40 15.94
N GLY A 152 -6.69 7.92 16.61
CA GLY A 152 -6.73 7.54 18.02
C GLY A 152 -7.28 6.14 18.31
N THR A 153 -7.73 5.37 17.31
CA THR A 153 -8.07 3.96 17.51
C THR A 153 -6.80 3.15 17.76
N THR A 154 -6.75 2.43 18.87
CA THR A 154 -5.61 1.62 19.32
C THR A 154 -6.04 0.20 19.67
N GLY A 155 -5.11 -0.68 20.03
CA GLY A 155 -5.41 -2.05 20.46
C GLY A 155 -5.61 -3.03 19.31
N PHE A 156 -5.01 -2.74 18.16
CA PHE A 156 -4.92 -3.69 17.07
C PHE A 156 -3.78 -4.67 17.29
N GLU A 157 -4.01 -5.90 16.82
CA GLU A 157 -3.02 -6.95 16.77
C GLU A 157 -3.13 -7.67 15.43
N ILE A 158 -2.01 -8.17 14.92
CA ILE A 158 -1.94 -8.97 13.69
C ILE A 158 -1.31 -10.31 14.05
N GLU A 159 -1.97 -11.41 13.69
CA GLU A 159 -1.43 -12.74 13.90
C GLU A 159 -0.48 -13.11 12.77
N ILE A 160 0.80 -13.29 13.10
CA ILE A 160 1.84 -13.65 12.16
C ILE A 160 2.43 -15.00 12.57
N ILE A 161 2.18 -16.03 11.80
CA ILE A 161 2.63 -17.41 12.04
C ILE A 161 2.33 -17.83 13.50
N GLY A 162 1.05 -17.72 13.91
CA GLY A 162 0.57 -18.09 15.23
C GLY A 162 1.02 -17.18 16.38
N ASN A 163 1.59 -16.02 16.09
CA ASN A 163 2.00 -15.06 17.11
C ASN A 163 1.26 -13.73 16.94
N MET A 164 0.56 -13.33 17.99
CA MET A 164 -0.09 -12.02 18.05
C MET A 164 0.96 -10.92 18.19
N ARG A 165 0.92 -9.93 17.34
CA ARG A 165 1.83 -8.78 17.38
C ARG A 165 1.05 -7.48 17.44
N PRO A 166 1.37 -6.60 18.37
CA PRO A 166 0.78 -5.27 18.42
C PRO A 166 0.97 -4.52 17.09
N ALA A 167 -0.09 -3.82 16.69
CA ALA A 167 -0.09 -3.03 15.47
C ALA A 167 -0.68 -1.65 15.74
N SER A 168 -0.06 -0.63 15.15
CA SER A 168 -0.48 0.76 15.30
C SER A 168 -0.99 1.30 13.97
N LEU A 169 -2.23 1.79 13.96
CA LEU A 169 -2.89 2.36 12.80
C LEU A 169 -2.12 3.60 12.30
N GLN A 170 -1.84 3.62 11.00
CA GLN A 170 -1.23 4.74 10.28
C GLN A 170 -2.25 5.31 9.28
N LEU A 171 -2.56 6.59 9.39
CA LEU A 171 -3.49 7.27 8.49
C LEU A 171 -2.77 7.97 7.33
N GLU A 172 -1.47 8.13 7.45
CA GLU A 172 -0.61 8.72 6.42
C GLU A 172 0.55 7.78 6.10
N PRO A 173 1.13 7.88 4.89
CA PRO A 173 2.35 7.15 4.55
C PRO A 173 3.49 7.44 5.51
N VAL A 174 4.28 6.42 5.86
CA VAL A 174 5.45 6.60 6.74
C VAL A 174 6.60 7.33 6.05
N LEU A 175 6.60 7.36 4.71
CA LEU A 175 7.60 8.04 3.89
C LEU A 175 6.93 9.12 3.05
N ASP A 176 7.40 10.36 3.18
CA ASP A 176 7.01 11.52 2.35
C ASP A 176 5.48 11.62 2.13
N PRO A 177 4.69 11.86 3.19
CA PRO A 177 3.22 11.91 3.10
C PRO A 177 2.70 12.93 2.08
N SER A 178 3.42 14.03 1.89
CA SER A 178 3.09 15.07 0.92
C SER A 178 3.30 14.64 -0.54
N GLY A 179 4.09 13.58 -0.79
CA GLY A 179 4.47 13.16 -2.14
C GLY A 179 5.41 14.15 -2.85
N SER A 180 6.20 14.93 -2.09
CA SER A 180 7.12 15.93 -2.64
C SER A 180 8.21 15.32 -3.51
N ARG A 181 8.74 14.15 -3.10
CA ARG A 181 9.81 13.43 -3.82
C ARG A 181 9.42 12.99 -5.25
N MET A 182 8.13 12.82 -5.52
CA MET A 182 7.63 12.45 -6.85
C MET A 182 7.40 13.67 -7.76
N ARG A 183 7.52 14.88 -7.22
CA ARG A 183 7.22 16.16 -7.92
C ARG A 183 8.44 17.06 -8.03
N ALA A 184 9.62 16.53 -7.81
CA ALA A 184 10.87 17.28 -7.86
C ALA A 184 11.20 17.76 -9.29
#